data_def0f521999dc6d4217d5f23ec8c1df4
#
_entry.id   def0f521999dc6d4217d5f23ec8c1df4
#
_cell.length_a   1.000
_cell.length_b   1.000
_cell.length_c   1.000
_cell.angle_alpha   90.00
_cell.angle_beta   90.00
_cell.angle_gamma   90.00
#
_symmetry.space_group_name_H-M   'P 1'
#
loop_
_entity.id
_entity.type
_entity.pdbx_description
1 polymer ?
#
loop_
_entity_poly.entity_id
_entity_poly.type
_entity_poly.pdbx_seq_one_letter_code
_entity_poly.pdbx_strand_id
1 'polypeptide(L)'
;LEPAVASDGEEALHYIQQSPVELLITDIRMPFMDGLALSAKALAVNPYLKIIISSGYQDFFYAKTAISLGVEEYLLKPIQPQEFTQIILRIADKLEKEKQKRQADNLQLAYSRDQITQQLLRGALRSGKDGMLPREIRSLMPDKGELLLLTAESGSLSSLFNLKAEI
;
A
#
# COMPACT_ATOMS: atom_id res chain seq x y z
N LEU A 1 -3.48 -6.36 18.67
CA LEU A 1 -3.55 -7.26 17.51
C LEU A 1 -3.09 -8.64 17.94
N GLU A 2 -3.93 -9.65 17.76
CA GLU A 2 -3.50 -11.03 17.96
C GLU A 2 -2.72 -11.48 16.73
N PRO A 3 -1.52 -12.08 16.91
CA PRO A 3 -0.76 -12.61 15.79
C PRO A 3 -1.48 -13.81 15.16
N ALA A 4 -1.57 -13.86 13.85
CA ALA A 4 -1.97 -15.06 13.14
C ALA A 4 -0.79 -16.04 13.11
N VAL A 5 -1.08 -17.32 13.23
CA VAL A 5 -0.10 -18.40 13.20
C VAL A 5 -0.45 -19.34 12.05
N ALA A 6 0.54 -19.69 11.23
CA ALA A 6 0.42 -20.66 10.15
C ALA A 6 1.35 -21.85 10.44
N SER A 7 0.94 -23.05 10.06
CA SER A 7 1.68 -24.30 10.29
C SER A 7 2.79 -24.51 9.25
N ASP A 8 2.64 -23.89 8.08
CA ASP A 8 3.59 -24.00 6.96
C ASP A 8 3.55 -22.78 6.05
N GLY A 9 4.42 -22.76 5.03
CA GLY A 9 4.53 -21.62 4.12
C GLY A 9 3.35 -21.47 3.15
N GLU A 10 2.61 -22.51 2.83
CA GLU A 10 1.45 -22.43 1.94
C GLU A 10 0.26 -21.80 2.66
N GLU A 11 0.00 -22.22 3.89
CA GLU A 11 -1.00 -21.64 4.75
C GLU A 11 -0.72 -20.16 5.04
N ALA A 12 0.56 -19.84 5.35
CA ALA A 12 0.98 -18.46 5.55
C ALA A 12 0.75 -17.59 4.32
N LEU A 13 1.09 -18.07 3.13
CA LEU A 13 0.89 -17.35 1.87
C LEU A 13 -0.60 -17.14 1.60
N HIS A 14 -1.42 -18.16 1.82
CA HIS A 14 -2.87 -18.06 1.66
C HIS A 14 -3.46 -16.98 2.58
N TYR A 15 -3.02 -16.94 3.84
CA TYR A 15 -3.44 -15.91 4.78
C TYR A 15 -3.04 -14.51 4.32
N ILE A 16 -1.79 -14.33 3.85
CA ILE A 16 -1.28 -13.04 3.35
C ILE A 16 -2.07 -12.53 2.14
N GLN A 17 -2.58 -13.44 1.29
CA GLN A 17 -3.39 -13.08 0.13
C GLN A 17 -4.80 -12.59 0.51
N GLN A 18 -5.31 -12.99 1.65
CA GLN A 18 -6.67 -12.68 2.09
C GLN A 18 -6.75 -11.58 3.15
N SER A 19 -5.65 -11.28 3.81
CA SER A 19 -5.62 -10.37 4.95
C SER A 19 -4.46 -9.38 4.86
N PRO A 20 -4.65 -8.13 5.30
CA PRO A 20 -3.55 -7.16 5.35
C PRO A 20 -2.56 -7.57 6.44
N VAL A 21 -1.39 -8.05 6.03
CA VAL A 21 -0.28 -8.39 6.91
C VAL A 21 0.82 -7.35 6.75
N GLU A 22 1.32 -6.80 7.84
CA GLU A 22 2.39 -5.79 7.85
C GLU A 22 3.75 -6.39 8.21
N LEU A 23 3.77 -7.49 8.97
CA LEU A 23 4.98 -8.19 9.39
C LEU A 23 4.79 -9.71 9.28
N LEU A 24 5.71 -10.36 8.59
CA LEU A 24 5.85 -11.81 8.55
C LEU A 24 7.10 -12.23 9.33
N ILE A 25 6.94 -13.20 10.21
CA ILE A 25 8.07 -13.84 10.89
C ILE A 25 8.03 -15.32 10.50
N THR A 26 9.08 -15.79 9.88
CA THR A 26 9.12 -17.18 9.35
C THR A 26 10.42 -17.87 9.67
N ASP A 27 10.38 -19.19 9.79
CA ASP A 27 11.57 -20.04 9.75
C ASP A 27 11.98 -20.25 8.28
N ILE A 28 13.25 -20.58 8.05
CA ILE A 28 13.70 -21.00 6.72
C ILE A 28 13.17 -22.37 6.38
N ARG A 29 13.34 -23.34 7.27
CA ARG A 29 12.97 -24.73 6.99
C ARG A 29 11.57 -25.03 7.46
N MET A 30 10.65 -25.05 6.52
CA MET A 30 9.26 -25.47 6.73
C MET A 30 8.88 -26.52 5.69
N PRO A 31 7.86 -27.37 5.99
CA PRO A 31 7.29 -28.28 5.02
C PRO A 31 6.69 -27.54 3.82
N PHE A 32 6.62 -28.21 2.67
CA PHE A 32 5.97 -27.76 1.44
C PHE A 32 6.58 -26.50 0.81
N MET A 33 6.72 -25.43 1.57
CA MET A 33 7.29 -24.15 1.11
C MET A 33 8.26 -23.62 2.16
N ASP A 34 9.52 -23.42 1.80
CA ASP A 34 10.51 -22.82 2.69
C ASP A 34 10.29 -21.29 2.88
N GLY A 35 10.90 -20.74 3.94
CA GLY A 35 10.72 -19.33 4.28
C GLY A 35 11.26 -18.34 3.25
N LEU A 36 12.23 -18.72 2.42
CA LEU A 36 12.73 -17.85 1.35
C LEU A 36 11.76 -17.82 0.17
N ALA A 37 11.22 -18.99 -0.22
CA ALA A 37 10.19 -19.07 -1.24
C ALA A 37 8.90 -18.37 -0.80
N LEU A 38 8.50 -18.53 0.46
CA LEU A 38 7.40 -17.79 1.07
C LEU A 38 7.65 -16.28 1.00
N SER A 39 8.83 -15.82 1.42
CA SER A 39 9.19 -14.40 1.42
C SER A 39 9.11 -13.79 0.03
N ALA A 40 9.64 -14.47 -1.00
CA ALA A 40 9.58 -14.00 -2.38
C ALA A 40 8.13 -13.87 -2.88
N LYS A 41 7.28 -14.86 -2.63
CA LYS A 41 5.87 -14.84 -3.03
C LYS A 41 5.08 -13.80 -2.23
N ALA A 42 5.33 -13.68 -0.94
CA ALA A 42 4.67 -12.72 -0.07
C ALA A 42 4.98 -11.27 -0.48
N LEU A 43 6.24 -10.96 -0.83
CA LEU A 43 6.63 -9.65 -1.35
C LEU A 43 6.03 -9.33 -2.73
N ALA A 44 5.78 -10.34 -3.56
CA ALA A 44 5.07 -10.16 -4.82
C ALA A 44 3.59 -9.80 -4.60
N VAL A 45 2.96 -10.29 -3.51
CA VAL A 45 1.59 -9.93 -3.12
C VAL A 45 1.55 -8.56 -2.42
N ASN A 46 2.46 -8.33 -1.47
CA ASN A 46 2.55 -7.08 -0.73
C ASN A 46 4.01 -6.59 -0.67
N PRO A 47 4.42 -5.67 -1.56
CA PRO A 47 5.79 -5.14 -1.59
C PRO A 47 6.19 -4.34 -0.33
N TYR A 48 5.23 -3.99 0.52
CA TYR A 48 5.47 -3.23 1.76
C TYR A 48 5.59 -4.13 3.00
N LEU A 49 5.38 -5.44 2.83
CA LEU A 49 5.48 -6.41 3.91
C LEU A 49 6.90 -6.41 4.48
N LYS A 50 7.02 -6.29 5.80
CA LYS A 50 8.27 -6.48 6.50
C LYS A 50 8.42 -7.96 6.81
N ILE A 51 9.62 -8.50 6.60
CA ILE A 51 9.89 -9.92 6.79
C ILE A 51 11.09 -10.10 7.72
N ILE A 52 10.89 -10.92 8.74
CA ILE A 52 11.96 -11.44 9.60
C ILE A 52 12.09 -12.93 9.30
N ILE A 53 13.29 -13.35 8.96
CA ILE A 53 13.60 -14.78 8.81
C ILE A 53 14.39 -15.24 10.02
N SER A 54 13.95 -16.33 10.65
CA SER A 54 14.72 -17.00 11.70
C SER A 54 15.32 -18.30 11.18
N SER A 55 16.54 -18.63 11.59
CA SER A 55 17.22 -19.85 11.14
C SER A 55 18.07 -20.46 12.25
N GLY A 56 18.04 -21.78 12.35
CA GLY A 56 18.98 -22.56 13.18
C GLY A 56 20.31 -22.84 12.49
N TYR A 57 20.50 -22.39 11.25
CA TYR A 57 21.66 -22.67 10.45
C TYR A 57 22.45 -21.42 10.14
N GLN A 58 23.74 -21.43 10.42
CA GLN A 58 24.71 -20.41 10.00
C GLN A 58 25.10 -20.64 8.53
N ASP A 59 24.12 -20.67 7.63
CA ASP A 59 24.38 -20.85 6.21
C ASP A 59 24.41 -19.48 5.52
N PHE A 60 25.60 -19.12 5.07
CA PHE A 60 25.85 -17.88 4.35
C PHE A 60 24.96 -17.73 3.11
N PHE A 61 24.63 -18.83 2.45
CA PHE A 61 23.78 -18.79 1.26
C PHE A 61 22.36 -18.32 1.58
N TYR A 62 21.77 -18.81 2.67
CA TYR A 62 20.45 -18.37 3.10
C TYR A 62 20.42 -16.88 3.49
N ALA A 63 21.43 -16.45 4.26
CA ALA A 63 21.54 -15.03 4.64
C ALA A 63 21.70 -14.13 3.41
N LYS A 64 22.55 -14.50 2.45
CA LYS A 64 22.74 -13.76 1.20
C LYS A 64 21.44 -13.67 0.39
N THR A 65 20.71 -14.78 0.27
CA THR A 65 19.45 -14.84 -0.46
C THR A 65 18.39 -13.97 0.23
N ALA A 66 18.27 -14.05 1.56
CA ALA A 66 17.37 -13.22 2.35
C ALA A 66 17.62 -11.72 2.13
N ILE A 67 18.88 -11.29 2.18
CA ILE A 67 19.30 -9.92 1.91
C ILE A 67 18.92 -9.51 0.48
N SER A 68 19.14 -10.36 -0.51
CA SER A 68 18.78 -10.06 -1.91
C SER A 68 17.27 -9.94 -2.14
N LEU A 69 16.46 -10.60 -1.33
CA LEU A 69 15.00 -10.47 -1.32
C LEU A 69 14.52 -9.19 -0.62
N GLY A 70 15.40 -8.51 0.11
CA GLY A 70 15.04 -7.30 0.85
C GLY A 70 14.29 -7.59 2.15
N VAL A 71 14.54 -8.73 2.79
CA VAL A 71 13.98 -8.98 4.13
C VAL A 71 14.53 -7.97 5.13
N GLU A 72 13.72 -7.64 6.14
CA GLU A 72 14.06 -6.62 7.12
C GLU A 72 15.13 -7.09 8.09
N GLU A 73 15.09 -8.38 8.46
CA GLU A 73 16.04 -8.96 9.41
C GLU A 73 16.21 -10.47 9.19
N TYR A 74 17.43 -10.97 9.48
CA TYR A 74 17.77 -12.38 9.47
C TYR A 74 18.35 -12.76 10.84
N LEU A 75 17.67 -13.62 11.59
CA LEU A 75 17.99 -13.97 12.96
C LEU A 75 18.51 -15.40 13.07
N LEU A 76 19.59 -15.58 13.80
CA LEU A 76 20.09 -16.91 14.14
C LEU A 76 19.49 -17.40 15.46
N LYS A 77 19.03 -18.64 15.47
CA LYS A 77 18.57 -19.31 16.69
C LYS A 77 19.77 -19.80 17.52
N PRO A 78 19.75 -19.71 18.85
CA PRO A 78 18.65 -19.22 19.69
C PRO A 78 18.55 -17.70 19.71
N ILE A 79 17.34 -17.15 19.48
CA ILE A 79 17.10 -15.72 19.48
C ILE A 79 17.00 -15.22 20.92
N GLN A 80 17.75 -14.18 21.24
CA GLN A 80 17.69 -13.52 22.55
C GLN A 80 16.39 -12.70 22.65
N PRO A 81 15.58 -12.86 23.73
CA PRO A 81 14.31 -12.13 23.85
C PRO A 81 14.46 -10.61 23.80
N GLN A 82 15.53 -10.08 24.36
CA GLN A 82 15.82 -8.64 24.37
C GLN A 82 16.13 -8.13 22.94
N GLU A 83 16.95 -8.86 22.19
CA GLU A 83 17.28 -8.55 20.80
C GLU A 83 16.03 -8.58 19.94
N PHE A 84 15.23 -9.64 20.05
CA PHE A 84 13.97 -9.78 19.31
C PHE A 84 13.01 -8.61 19.59
N THR A 85 12.85 -8.23 20.86
CA THR A 85 12.00 -7.11 21.24
C THR A 85 12.47 -5.80 20.59
N GLN A 86 13.78 -5.53 20.59
CA GLN A 86 14.33 -4.32 19.96
C GLN A 86 14.08 -4.28 18.45
N ILE A 87 14.22 -5.42 17.80
CA ILE A 87 13.96 -5.55 16.35
C ILE A 87 12.48 -5.27 16.05
N ILE A 88 11.56 -5.88 16.80
CA ILE A 88 10.12 -5.65 16.62
C ILE A 88 9.76 -4.17 16.84
N LEU A 89 10.29 -3.52 17.89
CA LEU A 89 10.03 -2.11 18.13
C LEU A 89 10.55 -1.22 17.00
N ARG A 90 11.74 -1.51 16.47
CA ARG A 90 12.32 -0.79 15.34
C ARG A 90 11.46 -0.94 14.06
N ILE A 91 10.98 -2.15 13.80
CA ILE A 91 10.12 -2.42 12.64
C ILE A 91 8.77 -1.72 12.81
N ALA A 92 8.18 -1.75 14.00
CA ALA A 92 6.93 -1.06 14.27
C ALA A 92 7.04 0.46 14.06
N ASP A 93 8.11 1.10 14.54
CA ASP A 93 8.39 2.53 14.29
C ASP A 93 8.55 2.83 12.78
N LYS A 94 9.26 1.95 12.06
CA LYS A 94 9.43 2.08 10.62
C LYS A 94 8.11 1.98 9.86
N LEU A 95 7.27 1.00 10.19
CA LEU A 95 5.94 0.81 9.60
C LEU A 95 5.05 2.03 9.84
N GLU A 96 5.06 2.57 11.05
CA GLU A 96 4.26 3.76 11.38
C GLU A 96 4.71 4.99 10.57
N LYS A 97 6.02 5.24 10.47
CA LYS A 97 6.58 6.33 9.67
C LYS A 97 6.25 6.18 8.18
N GLU A 98 6.38 4.96 7.63
CA GLU A 98 6.03 4.69 6.24
C GLU A 98 4.53 4.88 5.96
N LYS A 99 3.67 4.52 6.92
CA LYS A 99 2.22 4.73 6.84
C LYS A 99 1.86 6.21 6.86
N GLN A 100 2.45 6.98 7.77
CA GLN A 100 2.26 8.43 7.86
C GLN A 100 2.71 9.13 6.57
N LYS A 101 3.87 8.74 6.04
CA LYS A 101 4.37 9.28 4.77
C LYS A 101 3.41 9.00 3.61
N ARG A 102 2.94 7.75 3.47
CA ARG A 102 1.96 7.40 2.42
C ARG A 102 0.66 8.18 2.54
N GLN A 103 0.18 8.40 3.76
CA GLN A 103 -1.01 9.21 3.99
C GLN A 103 -0.79 10.68 3.58
N ALA A 104 0.35 11.25 3.92
CA ALA A 104 0.72 12.61 3.53
C ALA A 104 0.84 12.76 2.01
N ASP A 105 1.52 11.82 1.35
CA ASP A 105 1.69 11.81 -0.11
C ASP A 105 0.33 11.69 -0.83
N ASN A 106 -0.56 10.82 -0.36
CA ASN A 106 -1.92 10.66 -0.90
C ASN A 106 -2.76 11.94 -0.72
N LEU A 107 -2.65 12.59 0.43
CA LEU A 107 -3.36 13.85 0.68
C LEU A 107 -2.84 14.96 -0.24
N GLN A 108 -1.53 15.07 -0.42
CA GLN A 108 -0.92 16.05 -1.32
C GLN A 108 -1.34 15.83 -2.78
N LEU A 109 -1.40 14.57 -3.22
CA LEU A 109 -1.91 14.20 -4.54
C LEU A 109 -3.38 14.61 -4.71
N ALA A 110 -4.22 14.38 -3.71
CA ALA A 110 -5.62 14.77 -3.74
C ALA A 110 -5.77 16.29 -3.86
N TYR A 111 -5.03 17.07 -3.07
CA TYR A 111 -5.00 18.53 -3.17
C TYR A 111 -4.56 19.03 -4.54
N SER A 112 -3.50 18.43 -5.11
CA SER A 112 -3.01 18.81 -6.43
C SER A 112 -4.05 18.54 -7.52
N ARG A 113 -4.75 17.40 -7.45
CA ARG A 113 -5.84 17.06 -8.38
C ARG A 113 -7.00 18.07 -8.27
N ASP A 114 -7.39 18.45 -7.06
CA ASP A 114 -8.44 19.43 -6.84
C ASP A 114 -8.06 20.80 -7.42
N GLN A 115 -6.84 21.26 -7.19
CA GLN A 115 -6.36 22.55 -7.74
C GLN A 115 -6.34 22.54 -9.28
N ILE A 116 -5.85 21.48 -9.90
CA ILE A 116 -5.84 21.33 -11.35
C ILE A 116 -7.27 21.33 -11.89
N THR A 117 -8.17 20.58 -11.26
CA THR A 117 -9.59 20.52 -11.66
C THR A 117 -10.25 21.90 -11.56
N GLN A 118 -10.01 22.64 -10.47
CA GLN A 118 -10.52 23.99 -10.30
C GLN A 118 -9.96 24.97 -11.35
N GLN A 119 -8.67 24.87 -11.67
CA GLN A 119 -8.02 25.73 -12.65
C GLN A 119 -8.56 25.46 -14.06
N LEU A 120 -8.77 24.20 -14.42
CA LEU A 120 -9.36 23.79 -15.69
C LEU A 120 -10.81 24.27 -15.82
N LEU A 121 -11.62 24.11 -14.76
CA LEU A 121 -13.00 24.60 -14.73
C LEU A 121 -13.07 26.12 -14.86
N ARG A 122 -12.23 26.88 -14.15
CA ARG A 122 -12.15 28.33 -14.27
C ARG A 122 -11.72 28.79 -15.66
N GLY A 123 -10.77 28.05 -16.27
CA GLY A 123 -10.34 28.28 -17.65
C GLY A 123 -11.44 28.05 -18.67
N ALA A 124 -12.19 26.96 -18.52
CA ALA A 124 -13.32 26.63 -19.39
C ALA A 124 -14.46 27.65 -19.28
N LEU A 125 -14.78 28.11 -18.07
CA LEU A 125 -15.80 29.16 -17.82
C LEU A 125 -15.41 30.55 -18.37
N ARG A 126 -14.10 30.87 -18.38
CA ARG A 126 -13.61 32.14 -18.97
C ARG A 126 -13.57 32.14 -20.47
N SER A 127 -13.40 30.98 -21.08
CA SER A 127 -13.27 30.84 -22.53
C SER A 127 -14.57 31.05 -23.33
N GLY A 128 -15.74 31.10 -22.67
CA GLY A 128 -17.02 31.65 -23.12
C GLY A 128 -17.50 31.46 -24.57
N LYS A 129 -16.86 30.62 -25.34
CA LYS A 129 -17.21 30.27 -26.72
C LYS A 129 -17.47 28.79 -26.85
N ASP A 130 -18.73 28.51 -27.13
CA ASP A 130 -19.24 27.23 -27.61
C ASP A 130 -18.91 25.99 -26.75
N GLY A 131 -19.71 25.70 -25.76
CA GLY A 131 -20.06 24.39 -25.18
C GLY A 131 -19.10 23.20 -25.25
N MET A 132 -17.86 23.40 -25.70
CA MET A 132 -16.89 22.37 -25.92
C MET A 132 -15.85 22.34 -24.80
N LEU A 133 -16.02 21.42 -23.87
CA LEU A 133 -15.04 21.15 -22.84
C LEU A 133 -13.69 20.74 -23.47
N PRO A 134 -12.56 21.30 -23.00
CA PRO A 134 -11.23 20.87 -23.43
C PRO A 134 -11.07 19.34 -23.34
N ARG A 135 -10.32 18.75 -24.28
CA ARG A 135 -10.14 17.29 -24.36
C ARG A 135 -9.60 16.69 -23.05
N GLU A 136 -8.80 17.47 -22.33
CA GLU A 136 -8.20 17.11 -21.05
C GLU A 136 -9.25 16.91 -19.94
N ILE A 137 -10.33 17.70 -19.96
CA ILE A 137 -11.45 17.54 -19.00
C ILE A 137 -12.32 16.34 -19.39
N ARG A 138 -12.47 16.08 -20.68
CA ARG A 138 -13.26 14.96 -21.17
C ARG A 138 -12.69 13.59 -20.80
N SER A 139 -11.36 13.48 -20.69
CA SER A 139 -10.68 12.24 -20.24
C SER A 139 -10.83 11.95 -18.74
N LEU A 140 -11.25 12.93 -17.95
CA LEU A 140 -11.50 12.80 -16.50
C LEU A 140 -12.95 12.41 -16.19
N MET A 141 -13.81 12.35 -17.21
CA MET A 141 -15.22 12.00 -17.05
C MET A 141 -15.42 10.48 -17.20
N PRO A 142 -16.29 9.87 -16.40
CA PRO A 142 -16.69 8.49 -16.62
C PRO A 142 -17.48 8.39 -17.95
N ASP A 143 -17.32 7.29 -18.64
CA ASP A 143 -17.82 7.02 -20.01
C ASP A 143 -19.34 7.14 -20.25
N LYS A 144 -20.13 7.37 -19.21
CA LYS A 144 -21.58 7.60 -19.30
C LYS A 144 -22.00 8.59 -18.21
N GLY A 145 -22.30 9.80 -18.60
CA GLY A 145 -22.92 10.77 -17.70
C GLY A 145 -22.99 12.17 -18.32
N GLU A 146 -24.16 12.79 -18.25
CA GLU A 146 -24.32 14.19 -18.54
C GLU A 146 -23.75 15.02 -17.38
N LEU A 147 -22.85 15.95 -17.68
CA LEU A 147 -22.33 16.89 -16.68
C LEU A 147 -23.36 17.99 -16.47
N LEU A 148 -24.14 17.93 -15.41
CA LEU A 148 -24.96 19.04 -14.95
C LEU A 148 -24.09 19.97 -14.10
N LEU A 149 -23.66 21.10 -14.67
CA LEU A 149 -22.90 22.12 -13.94
C LEU A 149 -23.91 23.02 -13.18
N LEU A 150 -24.19 22.69 -11.92
CA LEU A 150 -24.90 23.56 -11.02
C LEU A 150 -23.89 24.47 -10.32
N THR A 151 -23.83 25.73 -10.70
CA THR A 151 -23.09 26.76 -9.94
C THR A 151 -23.90 27.16 -8.72
N ALA A 152 -23.58 26.57 -7.57
CA ALA A 152 -24.01 27.10 -6.29
C ALA A 152 -22.98 28.12 -5.80
N GLU A 153 -23.43 29.30 -5.41
CA GLU A 153 -22.59 30.44 -5.00
C GLU A 153 -21.90 30.29 -3.66
N SER A 154 -21.87 29.13 -3.06
CA SER A 154 -21.17 28.92 -1.79
C SER A 154 -20.50 27.54 -1.69
N GLY A 155 -19.20 27.55 -1.74
CA GLY A 155 -18.32 26.64 -1.05
C GLY A 155 -18.25 25.18 -1.52
N SER A 156 -17.10 24.71 -1.80
CA SER A 156 -16.64 23.32 -1.88
C SER A 156 -17.20 22.43 -3.00
N LEU A 157 -16.36 22.25 -4.00
CA LEU A 157 -16.53 21.29 -5.11
C LEU A 157 -16.60 19.81 -4.67
N SER A 158 -16.34 19.48 -3.42
CA SER A 158 -16.47 18.13 -2.88
C SER A 158 -17.91 17.59 -2.91
N SER A 159 -18.91 18.46 -2.95
CA SER A 159 -20.31 18.06 -3.06
C SER A 159 -20.74 17.69 -4.49
N LEU A 160 -19.99 18.08 -5.52
CA LEU A 160 -20.33 17.82 -6.93
C LEU A 160 -20.01 16.37 -7.36
N PHE A 161 -19.08 15.70 -6.68
CA PHE A 161 -18.72 14.31 -6.99
C PHE A 161 -19.58 13.25 -6.29
N ASN A 162 -20.42 13.65 -5.34
CA ASN A 162 -21.33 12.73 -4.63
C ASN A 162 -22.72 12.61 -5.26
N LEU A 163 -23.01 13.33 -6.35
CA LEU A 163 -24.22 13.09 -7.14
C LEU A 163 -23.97 11.92 -8.09
N LYS A 164 -23.81 10.75 -7.50
CA LYS A 164 -23.83 9.46 -8.19
C LYS A 164 -25.26 9.03 -8.37
N ALA A 165 -25.66 8.91 -9.65
CA ALA A 165 -26.45 7.81 -10.17
C ALA A 165 -27.42 7.15 -9.17
N GLU A 166 -28.57 7.73 -9.01
CA GLU A 166 -29.82 6.98 -8.89
C GLU A 166 -30.62 7.31 -10.16
N ILE A 167 -30.44 6.45 -11.16
CA ILE A 167 -31.50 6.07 -12.11
C ILE A 167 -31.06 4.70 -12.68
#